data_4cde71efaf7e3fdd7fb3c532254f12db
#
_entry.id   4cde71efaf7e3fdd7fb3c532254f12db
#
_cell.length_a   1.000
_cell.length_b   1.000
_cell.length_c   1.000
_cell.angle_alpha   90.00
_cell.angle_beta   90.00
_cell.angle_gamma   90.00
#
_symmetry.space_group_name_H-M   'P 1'
#
loop_
_entity.id
_entity.type
_entity.pdbx_description
1 polymer ?
#
loop_
_entity_poly.entity_id
_entity_poly.type
_entity_poly.pdbx_seq_one_letter_code
_entity_poly.pdbx_strand_id
1 'polypeptide(L)'
;MKNWFEIQNNAESETADVYIYSEVGGHDVNAKTFIDELKTIKDKNIDVHINSLGGSVFDGLAIYNALKNHSKKVTTKVEGIAASIASVIAMAGDKIEMAENSLFMIHNPFAS
;
A
#
# COMPACT_ATOMS: atom_id res chain seq x y z
N MET A 1 -7.43 13.24 -2.10
CA MET A 1 -7.96 11.90 -1.80
C MET A 1 -8.98 11.99 -0.67
N LYS A 2 -10.08 11.29 -0.82
CA LYS A 2 -11.13 11.25 0.22
C LYS A 2 -10.82 10.22 1.30
N ASN A 3 -10.06 9.19 0.95
CA ASN A 3 -9.66 8.12 1.85
C ASN A 3 -8.15 8.09 1.99
N TRP A 4 -7.64 7.20 2.84
CA TRP A 4 -6.21 7.00 2.98
C TRP A 4 -5.61 6.23 1.80
N PHE A 5 -6.44 5.73 0.89
CA PHE A 5 -5.97 5.09 -0.33
C PHE A 5 -6.80 5.51 -1.54
N GLU A 6 -6.23 5.29 -2.72
CA GLU A 6 -6.90 5.50 -4.00
C GLU A 6 -6.36 4.50 -5.01
N ILE A 7 -7.23 3.93 -5.83
CA ILE A 7 -6.85 3.03 -6.92
C ILE A 7 -7.21 3.70 -8.24
N GLN A 8 -6.20 3.80 -9.12
CA GLN A 8 -6.38 4.34 -10.47
C GLN A 8 -6.17 3.22 -11.48
N ASN A 9 -7.22 2.91 -12.21
CA ASN A 9 -7.22 1.82 -13.18
C ASN A 9 -7.53 2.38 -14.57
N ASN A 10 -6.50 2.45 -15.43
CA ASN A 10 -6.67 2.80 -16.82
C ASN A 10 -6.87 1.52 -17.62
N ALA A 11 -8.03 1.37 -18.26
CA ALA A 11 -8.38 0.15 -18.99
C ALA A 11 -7.37 -0.23 -20.06
N GLU A 12 -6.64 0.74 -20.62
CA GLU A 12 -5.66 0.51 -21.67
C GLU A 12 -4.25 0.19 -21.14
N SER A 13 -4.04 0.30 -19.83
CA SER A 13 -2.73 0.03 -19.22
C SER A 13 -2.70 -1.36 -18.62
N GLU A 14 -1.55 -2.03 -18.71
CA GLU A 14 -1.30 -3.31 -18.04
C GLU A 14 -0.97 -3.14 -16.56
N THR A 15 -0.74 -1.91 -16.12
CA THR A 15 -0.39 -1.59 -14.75
C THR A 15 -1.42 -0.64 -14.16
N ALA A 16 -1.90 -0.94 -12.97
CA ALA A 16 -2.77 -0.06 -12.20
C ALA A 16 -1.95 0.60 -11.10
N ASP A 17 -2.35 1.80 -10.70
CA ASP A 17 -1.70 2.52 -9.62
C ASP A 17 -2.55 2.48 -8.36
N VAL A 18 -1.90 2.18 -7.25
CA VAL A 18 -2.52 2.19 -5.92
C VAL A 18 -1.74 3.20 -5.08
N TYR A 19 -2.45 4.15 -4.50
CA TYR A 19 -1.85 5.16 -3.64
C TYR A 19 -2.26 4.92 -2.20
N ILE A 20 -1.27 4.75 -1.32
CA ILE A 20 -1.48 4.70 0.12
C ILE A 20 -0.81 5.93 0.70
N TYR A 21 -1.61 6.96 0.86
CA TYR A 21 -1.20 8.24 1.38
C TYR A 21 -2.04 8.54 2.61
N SER A 22 -1.44 9.01 3.68
CA SER A 22 -2.14 9.28 4.92
C SER A 22 -2.20 8.05 5.84
N GLU A 23 -3.02 8.08 6.88
CA GLU A 23 -3.05 7.05 7.92
C GLU A 23 -3.82 5.81 7.45
N VAL A 24 -3.15 4.67 7.47
CA VAL A 24 -3.76 3.39 7.08
C VAL A 24 -4.93 3.08 8.02
N GLY A 25 -6.11 2.82 7.42
CA GLY A 25 -7.33 2.56 8.19
C GLY A 25 -8.00 3.82 8.73
N GLY A 26 -7.60 5.00 8.24
CA GLY A 26 -8.22 6.26 8.66
C GLY A 26 -9.60 6.46 8.03
N HIS A 27 -10.33 7.47 8.54
CA HIS A 27 -11.67 7.86 8.04
C HIS A 27 -12.70 6.72 8.08
N ASP A 28 -12.56 5.81 9.06
CA ASP A 28 -13.46 4.65 9.24
C ASP A 28 -13.51 3.71 8.02
N VAL A 29 -12.50 3.80 7.15
CA VAL A 29 -12.37 2.92 5.99
C VAL A 29 -11.29 1.88 6.31
N ASN A 30 -11.71 0.63 6.45
CA ASN A 30 -10.82 -0.45 6.84
C ASN A 30 -10.24 -1.21 5.64
N ALA A 31 -9.38 -2.17 5.95
CA ALA A 31 -8.70 -2.96 4.93
C ALA A 31 -9.65 -3.73 4.02
N LYS A 32 -10.83 -4.10 4.50
CA LYS A 32 -11.78 -4.85 3.67
C LYS A 32 -12.17 -4.04 2.42
N THR A 33 -12.41 -2.73 2.60
CA THR A 33 -12.74 -1.86 1.46
C THR A 33 -11.59 -1.83 0.47
N PHE A 34 -10.36 -1.67 0.97
CA PHE A 34 -9.17 -1.69 0.13
C PHE A 34 -9.06 -3.02 -0.65
N ILE A 35 -9.21 -4.14 0.05
CA ILE A 35 -9.07 -5.47 -0.55
C ILE A 35 -10.16 -5.71 -1.60
N ASP A 36 -11.38 -5.29 -1.34
CA ASP A 36 -12.47 -5.42 -2.31
C ASP A 36 -12.17 -4.63 -3.58
N GLU A 37 -11.63 -3.42 -3.45
CA GLU A 37 -11.25 -2.62 -4.62
C GLU A 37 -10.03 -3.21 -5.33
N LEU A 38 -9.10 -3.81 -4.60
CA LEU A 38 -7.93 -4.46 -5.18
C LEU A 38 -8.33 -5.60 -6.11
N LYS A 39 -9.43 -6.29 -5.81
CA LYS A 39 -9.93 -7.38 -6.64
C LYS A 39 -10.31 -6.91 -8.05
N THR A 40 -10.67 -5.64 -8.19
CA THR A 40 -11.04 -5.10 -9.51
C THR A 40 -9.85 -4.98 -10.46
N ILE A 41 -8.64 -5.07 -9.94
CA ILE A 41 -7.41 -4.99 -10.73
C ILE A 41 -6.55 -6.25 -10.59
N LYS A 42 -7.19 -7.39 -10.27
CA LYS A 42 -6.48 -8.66 -10.02
C LYS A 42 -5.66 -9.16 -11.21
N ASP A 43 -6.01 -8.75 -12.43
CA ASP A 43 -5.33 -9.19 -13.64
C ASP A 43 -4.26 -8.22 -14.12
N LYS A 44 -3.93 -7.21 -13.33
CA LYS A 44 -2.94 -6.20 -13.68
C LYS A 44 -1.74 -6.21 -12.77
N ASN A 45 -0.59 -5.79 -13.29
CA ASN A 45 0.52 -5.41 -12.46
C ASN A 45 0.11 -4.19 -11.62
N ILE A 46 0.71 -4.03 -10.46
CA ILE A 46 0.34 -2.95 -9.54
C ILE A 46 1.59 -2.18 -9.15
N ASP A 47 1.52 -0.86 -9.27
CA ASP A 47 2.47 0.06 -8.65
C ASP A 47 1.81 0.64 -7.42
N VAL A 48 2.34 0.33 -6.24
CA VAL A 48 1.82 0.83 -4.96
C VAL A 48 2.68 1.99 -4.51
N HIS A 49 2.10 3.18 -4.56
CA HIS A 49 2.75 4.42 -4.15
C HIS A 49 2.47 4.65 -2.67
N ILE A 50 3.53 4.80 -1.87
CA ILE A 50 3.40 4.89 -0.41
C ILE A 50 3.98 6.20 0.10
N ASN A 51 3.16 6.91 0.85
CA ASN A 51 3.58 8.08 1.63
C ASN A 51 2.71 8.10 2.89
N SER A 52 3.14 7.36 3.91
CA SER A 52 2.33 7.13 5.10
C SER A 52 3.19 6.94 6.34
N LEU A 53 2.75 7.53 7.44
CA LEU A 53 3.38 7.35 8.76
C LEU A 53 2.92 6.06 9.45
N GLY A 54 1.97 5.33 8.86
CA GLY A 54 1.43 4.11 9.44
C GLY A 54 -0.05 4.21 9.73
N GLY A 55 -0.49 3.60 10.81
CA GLY A 55 -1.90 3.59 11.20
C GLY A 55 -2.28 2.27 11.83
N SER A 56 -3.44 1.74 11.45
CA SER A 56 -3.96 0.50 12.01
C SER A 56 -3.06 -0.69 11.64
N VAL A 57 -2.51 -1.37 12.64
CA VAL A 57 -1.63 -2.51 12.44
C VAL A 57 -2.38 -3.67 11.80
N PHE A 58 -3.58 -3.97 12.27
CA PHE A 58 -4.34 -5.10 11.73
C PHE A 58 -4.78 -4.86 10.30
N ASP A 59 -5.20 -3.63 9.98
CA ASP A 59 -5.53 -3.28 8.59
C ASP A 59 -4.29 -3.37 7.71
N GLY A 60 -3.16 -2.87 8.20
CA GLY A 60 -1.90 -2.92 7.45
C GLY A 60 -1.42 -4.33 7.17
N LEU A 61 -1.57 -5.25 8.13
CA LEU A 61 -1.20 -6.65 7.93
C LEU A 61 -2.11 -7.32 6.89
N ALA A 62 -3.40 -7.01 6.91
CA ALA A 62 -4.32 -7.54 5.90
C ALA A 62 -3.97 -7.03 4.50
N ILE A 63 -3.59 -5.76 4.39
CA ILE A 63 -3.15 -5.17 3.12
C ILE A 63 -1.87 -5.85 2.64
N TYR A 64 -0.90 -6.04 3.53
CA TYR A 64 0.33 -6.73 3.20
C TYR A 64 0.05 -8.10 2.60
N ASN A 65 -0.79 -8.89 3.28
CA ASN A 65 -1.11 -10.23 2.81
C ASN A 65 -1.85 -10.21 1.47
N ALA A 66 -2.76 -9.26 1.27
CA ALA A 66 -3.49 -9.13 0.01
C ALA A 66 -2.54 -8.82 -1.15
N LEU A 67 -1.56 -7.93 -0.92
CA LEU A 67 -0.57 -7.59 -1.94
C LEU A 67 0.36 -8.77 -2.23
N LYS A 68 0.78 -9.51 -1.20
CA LYS A 68 1.63 -10.70 -1.39
C LYS A 68 0.92 -11.78 -2.18
N ASN A 69 -0.39 -11.87 -2.05
CA ASN A 69 -1.19 -12.89 -2.76
C ASN A 69 -1.67 -12.42 -4.13
N HIS A 70 -1.30 -11.22 -4.55
CA HIS A 70 -1.68 -10.72 -5.87
C HIS A 70 -1.03 -11.57 -6.96
N SER A 71 -1.79 -11.90 -8.02
CA SER A 71 -1.36 -12.84 -9.05
C SER A 71 -0.35 -12.26 -10.06
N LYS A 72 -0.27 -10.94 -10.16
CA LYS A 72 0.64 -10.26 -11.05
C LYS A 72 1.73 -9.55 -10.26
N LYS A 73 2.64 -8.85 -10.95
CA LYS A 73 3.77 -8.19 -10.31
C LYS A 73 3.32 -7.00 -9.48
N VAL A 74 3.85 -6.90 -8.27
CA VAL A 74 3.63 -5.75 -7.38
C VAL A 74 4.96 -5.03 -7.20
N THR A 75 4.98 -3.74 -7.50
CA THR A 75 6.10 -2.87 -7.21
C THR A 75 5.65 -1.84 -6.19
N THR A 76 6.34 -1.77 -5.06
CA THR A 76 6.06 -0.73 -4.06
C THR A 76 7.05 0.41 -4.24
N LYS A 77 6.55 1.64 -4.17
CA LYS A 77 7.32 2.86 -4.39
C LYS A 77 7.15 3.79 -3.20
N VAL A 78 8.19 3.94 -2.41
CA VAL A 78 8.17 4.86 -1.28
C VAL A 78 8.48 6.26 -1.80
N GLU A 79 7.48 7.13 -1.81
CA GLU A 79 7.57 8.44 -2.45
C GLU A 79 7.87 9.58 -1.47
N GLY A 80 7.62 9.37 -0.20
CA GLY A 80 7.97 10.33 0.85
C GLY A 80 8.45 9.57 2.07
N ILE A 81 7.53 8.92 2.76
CA ILE A 81 7.86 8.13 3.94
C ILE A 81 7.04 6.85 3.96
N ALA A 82 7.65 5.77 4.45
CA ALA A 82 6.95 4.56 4.83
C ALA A 82 7.41 4.21 6.25
N ALA A 83 6.59 4.50 7.23
CA ALA A 83 6.93 4.30 8.63
C ALA A 83 5.94 3.36 9.31
N SER A 84 6.39 2.67 10.36
CA SER A 84 5.56 1.78 11.16
C SER A 84 4.92 0.72 10.26
N ILE A 85 3.61 0.51 10.33
CA ILE A 85 2.94 -0.53 9.53
C ILE A 85 3.02 -0.23 8.02
N ALA A 86 3.17 1.03 7.61
CA ALA A 86 3.37 1.35 6.20
C ALA A 86 4.68 0.78 5.67
N SER A 87 5.72 0.66 6.50
CA SER A 87 6.97 0.02 6.10
C SER A 87 6.77 -1.48 5.85
N VAL A 88 5.90 -2.11 6.61
CA VAL A 88 5.55 -3.52 6.40
C VAL A 88 4.82 -3.68 5.07
N ILE A 89 3.87 -2.80 4.77
CA ILE A 89 3.15 -2.82 3.50
C ILE A 89 4.14 -2.69 2.33
N ALA A 90 5.12 -1.79 2.45
CA ALA A 90 6.13 -1.61 1.40
C ALA A 90 6.92 -2.90 1.14
N MET A 91 7.10 -3.73 2.15
CA MET A 91 7.82 -4.99 2.01
C MET A 91 7.04 -6.04 1.19
N ALA A 92 5.78 -5.80 0.89
CA ALA A 92 4.97 -6.72 0.07
C ALA A 92 5.33 -6.69 -1.41
N GLY A 93 6.07 -5.69 -1.86
CA GLY A 93 6.43 -5.59 -3.27
C GLY A 93 7.40 -6.68 -3.71
N ASP A 94 7.18 -7.20 -4.93
CA ASP A 94 8.18 -8.04 -5.58
C ASP A 94 9.43 -7.22 -5.89
N LYS A 95 9.24 -5.93 -6.12
CA LYS A 95 10.29 -4.94 -6.26
C LYS A 95 9.92 -3.76 -5.36
N ILE A 96 10.92 -3.21 -4.67
CA ILE A 96 10.73 -2.06 -3.77
C ILE A 96 11.62 -0.93 -4.28
N GLU A 97 11.00 0.21 -4.58
CA GLU A 97 11.70 1.40 -5.05
C GLU A 97 11.54 2.51 -4.03
N MET A 98 12.58 3.27 -3.82
CA MET A 98 12.56 4.43 -2.94
C MET A 98 12.91 5.68 -3.73
N ALA A 99 12.06 6.69 -3.65
CA ALA A 99 12.34 7.98 -4.26
C ALA A 99 13.54 8.64 -3.55
N GLU A 100 14.24 9.49 -4.27
CA GLU A 100 15.30 10.29 -3.67
C GLU A 100 14.72 11.11 -2.51
N ASN A 101 15.45 11.16 -1.40
CA ASN A 101 15.03 11.86 -0.17
C ASN A 101 13.81 11.24 0.53
N SER A 102 13.43 10.01 0.17
CA SER A 102 12.39 9.31 0.91
C SER A 102 12.96 8.64 2.15
N LEU A 103 12.07 8.33 3.10
CA LEU A 103 12.44 7.70 4.37
C LEU A 103 11.70 6.37 4.53
N PHE A 104 12.40 5.40 5.10
CA PHE A 104 11.85 4.09 5.39
C PHE A 104 12.18 3.76 6.84
N MET A 105 11.16 3.72 7.70
CA MET A 105 11.34 3.53 9.13
C MET A 105 10.64 2.28 9.61
N ILE A 106 11.43 1.32 10.10
CA ILE A 106 10.93 0.06 10.61
C ILE A 106 11.07 0.05 12.13
N HIS A 107 9.99 -0.27 12.82
CA HIS A 107 10.03 -0.56 14.23
C HIS A 107 8.94 -1.58 14.56
N ASN A 108 9.01 -2.18 15.74
CA ASN A 108 7.98 -3.12 16.17
C ASN A 108 6.65 -2.38 16.32
N PRO A 109 5.64 -2.68 15.51
CA PRO A 109 4.38 -1.93 15.53
C PRO A 109 3.56 -2.15 16.80
N PHE A 110 3.92 -3.14 17.62
CA PHE A 110 3.25 -3.43 18.89
C PHE A 110 4.02 -2.89 20.10
N ALA A 111 5.19 -2.27 19.88
CA ALA A 111 5.95 -1.64 20.96
C ALA A 111 5.35 -0.28 21.29
N SER A 112 5.26 0.03 22.57
CA SER A 112 4.79 1.33 23.02
C SER A 112 5.95 2.30 23.23
#